data_b456aa559fa6314b425faa640006bfde
#
_entry.id   b456aa559fa6314b425faa640006bfde
#
_cell.length_a   1.000
_cell.length_b   1.000
_cell.length_c   1.000
_cell.angle_alpha   90.00
_cell.angle_beta   90.00
_cell.angle_gamma   90.00
#
_symmetry.space_group_name_H-M   'P 1'
#
loop_
_entity.id
_entity.type
_entity.pdbx_description
1 polymer ?
#
loop_
_entity_poly.entity_id
_entity_poly.type
_entity_poly.pdbx_seq_one_letter_code
_entity_poly.pdbx_strand_id
1 'polypeptide(L)'
;MNVKQPTDDELRFIAAEYHLDLSDDDLASFQGLITGSLAAYERLHELTEPKPEVKYPRTPGYRPEPADNPLNAWYYRTSIKGAASGPLAGKTVVIKDNVCVAGVPMMNGTSALEGYVPDTDATVVTRILDAGGEIVGKAECESLCFSGGSHTNENGPIRNPYNPAHTTGGSSAGSAALVAAGEVDMAIGGDQGGSIRIPSCWCGTYGLKPTHGLVPYTGAFPIEITIDHLGPITATTADCALLLEVIAGKDGLDPRQYDVKTEAYTQALSGDISDLRIGIVEEGFGWANSEADVDASVRAAADQFAALGATVGAVSIPMHLDGQAIWTGIATEGATMLMVKGNSMGHGYVNGDRIP
;
A
#
# COMPACT_ATOMS: atom_id res chain seq x y z
N MET A 1 10.71 -18.72 17.09
CA MET A 1 11.26 -19.70 16.12
C MET A 1 12.71 -19.88 16.50
N ASN A 2 13.11 -21.05 16.96
CA ASN A 2 14.52 -21.25 17.35
C ASN A 2 15.35 -21.49 16.10
N VAL A 3 16.31 -20.64 15.84
CA VAL A 3 17.31 -20.88 14.80
C VAL A 3 18.13 -22.09 15.24
N LYS A 4 18.24 -23.08 14.37
CA LYS A 4 18.94 -24.34 14.67
C LYS A 4 20.27 -24.38 13.94
N GLN A 5 21.22 -25.10 14.52
CA GLN A 5 22.46 -25.46 13.85
C GLN A 5 22.13 -26.25 12.57
N PRO A 6 22.54 -25.82 11.38
CA PRO A 6 22.33 -26.60 10.16
C PRO A 6 23.16 -27.87 10.19
N THR A 7 22.65 -28.92 9.56
CA THR A 7 23.40 -30.15 9.29
C THR A 7 24.41 -29.93 8.16
N ASP A 8 25.38 -30.84 8.02
CA ASP A 8 26.34 -30.78 6.90
C ASP A 8 25.63 -30.89 5.56
N ASP A 9 24.56 -31.70 5.45
CA ASP A 9 23.79 -31.84 4.22
C ASP A 9 23.06 -30.54 3.87
N GLU A 10 22.49 -29.83 4.86
CA GLU A 10 21.88 -28.52 4.66
C GLU A 10 22.90 -27.48 4.22
N LEU A 11 24.11 -27.48 4.84
CA LEU A 11 25.18 -26.58 4.40
C LEU A 11 25.66 -26.88 2.98
N ARG A 12 25.80 -28.15 2.61
CA ARG A 12 26.14 -28.53 1.23
C ARG A 12 25.08 -28.12 0.23
N PHE A 13 23.80 -28.26 0.59
CA PHE A 13 22.69 -27.80 -0.23
C PHE A 13 22.73 -26.29 -0.46
N ILE A 14 22.92 -25.49 0.62
CA ILE A 14 23.05 -24.04 0.55
C ILE A 14 24.28 -23.65 -0.31
N ALA A 15 25.43 -24.30 -0.05
CA ALA A 15 26.65 -24.04 -0.78
C ALA A 15 26.49 -24.25 -2.31
N ALA A 16 25.76 -25.31 -2.68
CA ALA A 16 25.47 -25.59 -4.10
C ALA A 16 24.65 -24.49 -4.78
N GLU A 17 23.70 -23.86 -4.09
CA GLU A 17 22.93 -22.72 -4.60
C GLU A 17 23.83 -21.48 -4.90
N TYR A 18 24.93 -21.35 -4.14
CA TYR A 18 25.93 -20.28 -4.33
C TYR A 18 27.14 -20.72 -5.17
N HIS A 19 27.06 -21.90 -5.80
CA HIS A 19 28.15 -22.48 -6.61
C HIS A 19 29.49 -22.64 -5.84
N LEU A 20 29.39 -22.94 -4.54
CA LEU A 20 30.53 -23.22 -3.68
C LEU A 20 30.75 -24.73 -3.57
N ASP A 21 31.98 -25.19 -3.79
CA ASP A 21 32.40 -26.57 -3.58
C ASP A 21 33.17 -26.65 -2.25
N LEU A 22 32.45 -27.02 -1.18
CA LEU A 22 33.00 -27.03 0.18
C LEU A 22 33.61 -28.39 0.50
N SER A 23 34.89 -28.38 0.95
CA SER A 23 35.52 -29.52 1.57
C SER A 23 34.95 -29.84 2.96
N ASP A 24 35.27 -30.98 3.52
CA ASP A 24 34.86 -31.33 4.88
C ASP A 24 35.48 -30.39 5.94
N ASP A 25 36.71 -29.89 5.69
CA ASP A 25 37.34 -28.90 6.56
C ASP A 25 36.64 -27.55 6.49
N ASP A 26 36.17 -27.14 5.30
CA ASP A 26 35.35 -25.92 5.14
C ASP A 26 34.03 -26.07 5.86
N LEU A 27 33.36 -27.22 5.75
CA LEU A 27 32.11 -27.46 6.47
C LEU A 27 32.30 -27.39 7.98
N ALA A 28 33.34 -28.02 8.52
CA ALA A 28 33.66 -27.94 9.95
C ALA A 28 33.93 -26.50 10.41
N SER A 29 34.61 -25.72 9.56
CA SER A 29 34.86 -24.31 9.81
C SER A 29 33.55 -23.49 9.83
N PHE A 30 32.69 -23.66 8.83
CA PHE A 30 31.37 -23.00 8.79
C PHE A 30 30.50 -23.42 9.97
N GLN A 31 30.48 -24.69 10.34
CA GLN A 31 29.75 -25.17 11.53
C GLN A 31 30.22 -24.46 12.81
N GLY A 32 31.53 -24.30 12.98
CA GLY A 32 32.10 -23.60 14.13
C GLY A 32 31.69 -22.11 14.18
N LEU A 33 31.75 -21.42 13.03
CA LEU A 33 31.31 -20.01 12.90
C LEU A 33 29.82 -19.83 13.19
N ILE A 34 28.98 -20.71 12.65
CA ILE A 34 27.53 -20.67 12.87
C ILE A 34 27.21 -20.91 14.33
N THR A 35 27.84 -21.92 14.97
CA THR A 35 27.65 -22.20 16.41
C THR A 35 27.98 -20.97 17.26
N GLY A 36 29.06 -20.26 16.95
CA GLY A 36 29.42 -19.02 17.64
C GLY A 36 28.39 -17.89 17.43
N SER A 37 27.72 -17.89 16.30
CA SER A 37 26.71 -16.87 15.97
C SER A 37 25.34 -17.16 16.58
N LEU A 38 25.00 -18.43 16.90
CA LEU A 38 23.68 -18.80 17.40
C LEU A 38 23.35 -18.16 18.75
N ALA A 39 24.35 -17.93 19.61
CA ALA A 39 24.16 -17.23 20.88
C ALA A 39 23.57 -15.80 20.70
N ALA A 40 23.89 -15.13 19.59
CA ALA A 40 23.31 -13.83 19.27
C ALA A 40 21.81 -13.93 18.98
N TYR A 41 21.36 -14.99 18.27
CA TYR A 41 19.95 -15.24 18.00
C TYR A 41 19.19 -15.61 19.28
N GLU A 42 19.80 -16.39 20.19
CA GLU A 42 19.22 -16.68 21.51
C GLU A 42 19.01 -15.39 22.29
N ARG A 43 20.03 -14.49 22.31
CA ARG A 43 19.92 -13.20 22.96
C ARG A 43 18.81 -12.32 22.35
N LEU A 44 18.63 -12.33 21.02
CA LEU A 44 17.55 -11.60 20.36
C LEU A 44 16.16 -12.07 20.83
N HIS A 45 15.97 -13.34 21.12
CA HIS A 45 14.71 -13.85 21.67
C HIS A 45 14.41 -13.34 23.09
N GLU A 46 15.43 -12.98 23.85
CA GLU A 46 15.26 -12.42 25.19
C GLU A 46 14.97 -10.91 25.19
N LEU A 47 15.25 -10.23 24.07
CA LEU A 47 15.03 -8.79 23.94
C LEU A 47 13.56 -8.53 23.59
N THR A 48 12.98 -7.56 24.27
CA THR A 48 11.62 -7.09 23.96
C THR A 48 11.70 -6.03 22.89
N GLU A 49 11.06 -6.27 21.76
CA GLU A 49 10.88 -5.24 20.73
C GLU A 49 9.90 -4.18 21.22
N PRO A 50 10.28 -2.88 21.27
CA PRO A 50 9.35 -1.82 21.60
C PRO A 50 8.34 -1.66 20.46
N LYS A 51 7.05 -1.86 20.74
CA LYS A 51 5.97 -1.68 19.78
C LYS A 51 5.29 -0.34 19.96
N PRO A 52 4.82 0.31 18.88
CA PRO A 52 3.97 1.48 18.97
C PRO A 52 2.74 1.20 19.84
N GLU A 53 2.36 2.19 20.66
CA GLU A 53 1.20 2.08 21.54
C GLU A 53 -0.11 2.04 20.73
N VAL A 54 -1.00 1.11 21.07
CA VAL A 54 -2.37 1.05 20.58
C VAL A 54 -3.25 1.91 21.50
N LYS A 55 -3.44 3.19 21.17
CA LYS A 55 -4.03 4.20 22.06
C LYS A 55 -5.53 4.09 22.24
N TYR A 56 -6.26 3.66 21.21
CA TYR A 56 -7.73 3.73 21.17
C TYR A 56 -8.37 2.36 21.40
N PRO A 57 -9.52 2.30 22.11
CA PRO A 57 -10.23 1.03 22.30
C PRO A 57 -10.62 0.37 20.97
N ARG A 58 -10.55 -0.94 20.93
CA ARG A 58 -10.99 -1.74 19.77
C ARG A 58 -12.41 -2.25 20.00
N THR A 59 -13.23 -2.17 18.97
CA THR A 59 -14.53 -2.82 18.96
C THR A 59 -14.43 -4.12 18.18
N PRO A 60 -15.14 -5.18 18.60
CA PRO A 60 -15.27 -6.37 17.78
C PRO A 60 -15.85 -5.98 16.42
N GLY A 61 -15.16 -6.36 15.37
CA GLY A 61 -15.67 -6.20 14.03
C GLY A 61 -16.31 -7.48 13.52
N TYR A 62 -16.65 -7.49 12.24
CA TYR A 62 -17.22 -8.66 11.58
C TYR A 62 -16.91 -8.65 10.09
N ARG A 63 -16.86 -9.82 9.50
CA ARG A 63 -16.83 -9.98 8.04
C ARG A 63 -18.26 -9.83 7.54
N PRO A 64 -18.55 -8.89 6.62
CA PRO A 64 -19.92 -8.72 6.13
C PRO A 64 -20.34 -9.91 5.28
N GLU A 65 -21.62 -10.24 5.35
CA GLU A 65 -22.22 -11.23 4.47
C GLU A 65 -22.27 -10.71 3.03
N PRO A 66 -22.27 -11.57 2.00
CA PRO A 66 -22.30 -11.12 0.60
C PRO A 66 -23.49 -10.20 0.26
N ALA A 67 -24.64 -10.36 0.92
CA ALA A 67 -25.80 -9.51 0.75
C ALA A 67 -25.57 -8.05 1.22
N ASP A 68 -24.70 -7.87 2.23
CA ASP A 68 -24.34 -6.57 2.81
C ASP A 68 -23.05 -6.01 2.20
N ASN A 69 -22.49 -6.70 1.20
CA ASN A 69 -21.26 -6.35 0.50
C ASN A 69 -21.39 -6.55 -1.03
N PRO A 70 -22.35 -5.91 -1.68
CA PRO A 70 -22.67 -6.19 -3.10
C PRO A 70 -21.53 -5.87 -4.06
N LEU A 71 -20.63 -4.96 -3.70
CA LEU A 71 -19.44 -4.63 -4.48
C LEU A 71 -18.26 -5.56 -4.18
N ASN A 72 -18.36 -6.42 -3.17
CA ASN A 72 -17.23 -7.20 -2.63
C ASN A 72 -16.04 -6.32 -2.25
N ALA A 73 -16.31 -5.13 -1.68
CA ALA A 73 -15.31 -4.11 -1.40
C ALA A 73 -14.85 -4.09 0.06
N TRP A 74 -15.65 -4.64 0.98
CA TRP A 74 -15.30 -4.80 2.37
C TRP A 74 -14.68 -6.17 2.63
N TYR A 75 -13.48 -6.18 3.24
CA TYR A 75 -12.94 -7.40 3.85
C TYR A 75 -13.49 -7.57 5.27
N TYR A 76 -13.43 -6.50 6.07
CA TYR A 76 -13.85 -6.54 7.48
C TYR A 76 -14.42 -5.19 7.90
N ARG A 77 -15.52 -5.17 8.61
CA ARG A 77 -16.13 -3.95 9.16
C ARG A 77 -15.86 -3.84 10.66
N THR A 78 -15.59 -2.64 11.14
CA THR A 78 -15.38 -2.31 12.54
C THR A 78 -15.85 -0.88 12.81
N SER A 79 -15.67 -0.40 14.02
CA SER A 79 -15.87 1.01 14.40
C SER A 79 -14.87 1.36 15.49
N ILE A 80 -13.77 1.99 15.09
CA ILE A 80 -12.71 2.41 15.99
C ILE A 80 -12.70 3.93 15.99
N LYS A 81 -13.22 4.54 17.06
CA LYS A 81 -13.29 5.99 17.21
C LYS A 81 -11.97 6.54 17.72
N GLY A 82 -11.48 7.57 17.05
CA GLY A 82 -10.31 8.32 17.46
C GLY A 82 -10.59 9.34 18.56
N ALA A 83 -9.74 10.38 18.62
CA ALA A 83 -9.90 11.50 19.54
C ALA A 83 -11.28 12.18 19.36
N ALA A 84 -11.79 12.77 20.45
CA ALA A 84 -13.11 13.40 20.43
C ALA A 84 -13.18 14.68 19.57
N SER A 85 -12.02 15.21 19.16
CA SER A 85 -11.89 16.39 18.30
C SER A 85 -10.65 16.27 17.43
N GLY A 86 -10.61 17.03 16.35
CA GLY A 86 -9.48 17.07 15.41
C GLY A 86 -9.97 17.35 13.99
N PRO A 87 -9.05 17.51 13.04
CA PRO A 87 -9.38 17.86 11.66
C PRO A 87 -10.22 16.78 10.94
N LEU A 88 -10.18 15.52 11.40
CA LEU A 88 -10.99 14.43 10.86
C LEU A 88 -12.22 14.08 11.73
N ALA A 89 -12.58 14.92 12.70
CA ALA A 89 -13.76 14.67 13.55
C ALA A 89 -15.03 14.54 12.68
N GLY A 90 -15.75 13.43 12.85
CA GLY A 90 -16.95 13.10 12.07
C GLY A 90 -16.67 12.48 10.70
N LYS A 91 -15.41 12.26 10.31
CA LYS A 91 -15.04 11.57 9.08
C LYS A 91 -14.82 10.07 9.31
N THR A 92 -15.35 9.27 8.39
CA THR A 92 -15.15 7.83 8.33
C THR A 92 -14.03 7.48 7.36
N VAL A 93 -13.12 6.59 7.79
CA VAL A 93 -11.97 6.19 6.98
C VAL A 93 -11.89 4.67 6.90
N VAL A 94 -11.82 4.13 5.69
CA VAL A 94 -11.52 2.72 5.46
C VAL A 94 -10.04 2.53 5.14
N ILE A 95 -9.47 1.43 5.59
CA ILE A 95 -8.04 1.13 5.46
C ILE A 95 -7.85 -0.03 4.49
N LYS A 96 -7.03 0.16 3.45
CA LYS A 96 -6.65 -0.93 2.54
C LYS A 96 -6.12 -2.13 3.31
N ASP A 97 -6.45 -3.32 2.85
CA ASP A 97 -6.20 -4.54 3.64
C ASP A 97 -4.73 -4.97 3.75
N ASN A 98 -3.80 -4.28 3.11
CA ASN A 98 -2.36 -4.46 3.35
C ASN A 98 -1.81 -3.62 4.52
N VAL A 99 -2.62 -2.76 5.16
CA VAL A 99 -2.22 -1.86 6.24
C VAL A 99 -2.76 -2.38 7.57
N CYS A 100 -1.89 -2.51 8.56
CA CYS A 100 -2.22 -3.04 9.87
C CYS A 100 -3.12 -2.10 10.68
N VAL A 101 -4.19 -2.68 11.22
CA VAL A 101 -5.05 -2.09 12.25
C VAL A 101 -5.07 -3.07 13.41
N ALA A 102 -4.54 -2.69 14.56
CA ALA A 102 -4.43 -3.58 15.71
C ALA A 102 -5.78 -4.19 16.11
N GLY A 103 -5.78 -5.50 16.31
CA GLY A 103 -6.98 -6.25 16.71
C GLY A 103 -8.02 -6.47 15.60
N VAL A 104 -7.76 -6.01 14.38
CA VAL A 104 -8.65 -6.22 13.22
C VAL A 104 -8.01 -7.23 12.27
N PRO A 105 -8.68 -8.34 11.92
CA PRO A 105 -8.17 -9.30 10.96
C PRO A 105 -7.81 -8.67 9.63
N MET A 106 -6.76 -9.17 8.98
CA MET A 106 -6.36 -8.79 7.64
C MET A 106 -5.93 -10.02 6.83
N MET A 107 -6.05 -9.93 5.53
CA MET A 107 -5.77 -11.00 4.59
C MET A 107 -4.89 -10.55 3.42
N ASN A 108 -4.82 -9.25 3.15
CA ASN A 108 -4.08 -8.69 2.02
C ASN A 108 -4.45 -9.37 0.67
N GLY A 109 -5.74 -9.68 0.50
CA GLY A 109 -6.28 -10.32 -0.71
C GLY A 109 -5.89 -11.78 -0.92
N THR A 110 -5.22 -12.44 0.05
CA THR A 110 -4.70 -13.80 -0.10
C THR A 110 -4.88 -14.65 1.16
N SER A 111 -5.22 -15.92 0.98
CA SER A 111 -5.32 -16.90 2.07
C SER A 111 -3.98 -17.19 2.79
N ALA A 112 -2.86 -16.76 2.22
CA ALA A 112 -1.56 -16.84 2.87
C ALA A 112 -1.51 -16.08 4.21
N LEU A 113 -2.34 -15.03 4.35
CA LEU A 113 -2.48 -14.24 5.58
C LEU A 113 -3.80 -14.48 6.31
N GLU A 114 -4.65 -15.37 5.84
CA GLU A 114 -5.93 -15.64 6.49
C GLU A 114 -5.73 -16.08 7.95
N GLY A 115 -6.39 -15.39 8.88
CA GLY A 115 -6.25 -15.60 10.32
C GLY A 115 -5.18 -14.73 10.99
N TYR A 116 -4.44 -13.92 10.23
CA TYR A 116 -3.51 -12.95 10.81
C TYR A 116 -4.28 -11.75 11.40
N VAL A 117 -3.97 -11.44 12.66
CA VAL A 117 -4.51 -10.27 13.36
C VAL A 117 -3.32 -9.45 13.86
N PRO A 118 -3.11 -8.23 13.33
CA PRO A 118 -2.04 -7.35 13.80
C PRO A 118 -2.21 -6.98 15.27
N ASP A 119 -1.11 -6.84 15.99
CA ASP A 119 -1.08 -6.33 17.36
C ASP A 119 -0.63 -4.88 17.47
N THR A 120 -0.34 -4.24 16.32
CA THR A 120 0.07 -2.84 16.21
C THR A 120 -0.74 -2.11 15.14
N ASP A 121 -0.87 -0.81 15.31
CA ASP A 121 -1.40 0.07 14.27
C ASP A 121 -0.28 0.52 13.33
N ALA A 122 -0.58 0.63 12.05
CA ALA A 122 0.26 1.41 11.14
C ALA A 122 0.26 2.89 11.58
N THR A 123 1.35 3.59 11.31
CA THR A 123 1.46 5.02 11.67
C THR A 123 0.30 5.86 11.11
N VAL A 124 -0.12 5.58 9.87
CA VAL A 124 -1.26 6.30 9.26
C VAL A 124 -2.57 6.06 10.01
N VAL A 125 -2.79 4.87 10.56
CA VAL A 125 -3.96 4.55 11.37
C VAL A 125 -3.96 5.34 12.67
N THR A 126 -2.84 5.34 13.40
CA THR A 126 -2.67 6.11 14.63
C THR A 126 -2.93 7.60 14.38
N ARG A 127 -2.38 8.18 13.30
CA ARG A 127 -2.56 9.59 12.95
C ARG A 127 -4.00 9.95 12.60
N ILE A 128 -4.71 9.08 11.87
CA ILE A 128 -6.13 9.26 11.56
C ILE A 128 -6.96 9.29 12.85
N LEU A 129 -6.68 8.36 13.76
CA LEU A 129 -7.37 8.29 15.05
C LEU A 129 -7.02 9.50 15.96
N ASP A 130 -5.74 9.90 16.02
CA ASP A 130 -5.29 11.09 16.75
C ASP A 130 -5.92 12.38 16.19
N ALA A 131 -6.24 12.42 14.89
CA ALA A 131 -6.96 13.52 14.24
C ALA A 131 -8.49 13.48 14.41
N GLY A 132 -9.03 12.54 15.18
CA GLY A 132 -10.47 12.41 15.46
C GLY A 132 -11.26 11.63 14.43
N GLY A 133 -10.61 11.00 13.45
CA GLY A 133 -11.27 10.14 12.47
C GLY A 133 -11.77 8.82 13.06
N GLU A 134 -12.74 8.20 12.41
CA GLU A 134 -13.23 6.86 12.73
C GLU A 134 -12.74 5.86 11.70
N ILE A 135 -12.04 4.80 12.11
CA ILE A 135 -11.71 3.67 11.24
C ILE A 135 -12.89 2.72 11.20
N VAL A 136 -13.50 2.56 10.02
CA VAL A 136 -14.73 1.79 9.85
C VAL A 136 -14.54 0.39 9.27
N GLY A 137 -13.30 0.03 8.90
CA GLY A 137 -13.00 -1.32 8.44
C GLY A 137 -11.76 -1.42 7.55
N LYS A 138 -11.62 -2.63 6.99
CA LYS A 138 -10.58 -3.00 6.02
C LYS A 138 -11.24 -3.17 4.65
N ALA A 139 -10.66 -2.52 3.63
CA ALA A 139 -11.10 -2.61 2.26
C ALA A 139 -10.36 -3.72 1.51
N GLU A 140 -11.08 -4.54 0.77
CA GLU A 140 -10.49 -5.58 -0.09
C GLU A 140 -9.48 -4.99 -1.07
N CYS A 141 -8.42 -5.74 -1.32
CA CYS A 141 -7.37 -5.41 -2.27
C CYS A 141 -6.98 -6.63 -3.10
N GLU A 142 -6.21 -6.43 -4.14
CA GLU A 142 -5.66 -7.52 -4.93
C GLU A 142 -4.75 -8.42 -4.10
N SER A 143 -4.61 -9.69 -4.51
CA SER A 143 -3.71 -10.65 -3.86
C SER A 143 -2.31 -10.07 -3.73
N LEU A 144 -1.83 -9.97 -2.48
CA LEU A 144 -0.54 -9.36 -2.11
C LEU A 144 -0.30 -7.96 -2.71
N CYS A 145 -1.36 -7.24 -3.06
CA CYS A 145 -1.31 -5.95 -3.76
C CYS A 145 -0.66 -6.00 -5.16
N PHE A 146 -0.47 -7.17 -5.76
CA PHE A 146 0.31 -7.35 -6.98
C PHE A 146 -0.56 -7.54 -8.25
N SER A 147 -1.53 -6.65 -8.45
CA SER A 147 -2.33 -6.53 -9.67
C SER A 147 -2.98 -5.15 -9.79
N GLY A 148 -3.25 -4.71 -11.00
CA GLY A 148 -4.00 -3.49 -11.30
C GLY A 148 -5.48 -3.71 -11.64
N GLY A 149 -6.01 -4.92 -11.49
CA GLY A 149 -7.25 -5.32 -12.17
C GLY A 149 -8.46 -5.66 -11.32
N SER A 150 -8.43 -5.71 -10.00
CA SER A 150 -9.54 -6.12 -9.11
C SER A 150 -10.05 -7.56 -9.23
N HIS A 151 -9.25 -8.49 -9.75
CA HIS A 151 -9.69 -9.87 -10.05
C HIS A 151 -8.83 -10.96 -9.41
N THR A 152 -7.70 -10.59 -8.79
CA THR A 152 -6.80 -11.56 -8.16
C THR A 152 -7.09 -11.80 -6.68
N ASN A 153 -8.01 -11.04 -6.09
CA ASN A 153 -8.45 -11.22 -4.72
C ASN A 153 -9.12 -12.60 -4.54
N GLU A 154 -8.69 -13.38 -3.55
CA GLU A 154 -9.20 -14.73 -3.33
C GLU A 154 -10.66 -14.76 -2.83
N ASN A 155 -11.18 -13.64 -2.31
CA ASN A 155 -12.60 -13.48 -1.98
C ASN A 155 -13.46 -13.15 -3.20
N GLY A 156 -12.85 -13.10 -4.39
CA GLY A 156 -13.49 -12.79 -5.66
C GLY A 156 -13.30 -11.34 -6.11
N PRO A 157 -13.76 -11.02 -7.33
CA PRO A 157 -13.54 -9.70 -7.94
C PRO A 157 -14.30 -8.60 -7.19
N ILE A 158 -13.63 -7.46 -7.03
CA ILE A 158 -14.24 -6.23 -6.50
C ILE A 158 -14.89 -5.49 -7.67
N ARG A 159 -16.12 -5.07 -7.50
CA ARG A 159 -16.98 -4.55 -8.56
C ARG A 159 -17.00 -3.03 -8.59
N ASN A 160 -17.01 -2.47 -9.80
CA ASN A 160 -17.11 -1.02 -9.98
C ASN A 160 -18.50 -0.52 -9.59
N PRO A 161 -18.60 0.51 -8.72
CA PRO A 161 -19.91 1.00 -8.25
C PRO A 161 -20.76 1.64 -9.36
N TYR A 162 -20.16 2.15 -10.43
CA TYR A 162 -20.89 2.70 -11.57
C TYR A 162 -21.43 1.62 -12.50
N ASN A 163 -20.69 0.53 -12.65
CA ASN A 163 -21.11 -0.62 -13.45
C ASN A 163 -20.48 -1.89 -12.90
N PRO A 164 -21.24 -2.72 -12.15
CA PRO A 164 -20.73 -3.93 -11.51
C PRO A 164 -20.21 -5.02 -12.46
N ALA A 165 -20.39 -4.87 -13.78
CA ALA A 165 -19.79 -5.73 -14.79
C ALA A 165 -18.35 -5.33 -15.14
N HIS A 166 -17.89 -4.18 -14.67
CA HIS A 166 -16.56 -3.66 -14.89
C HIS A 166 -15.70 -3.76 -13.63
N THR A 167 -14.40 -3.75 -13.84
CA THR A 167 -13.39 -3.71 -12.78
C THR A 167 -13.33 -2.33 -12.13
N THR A 168 -12.95 -2.28 -10.86
CA THR A 168 -12.57 -1.04 -10.15
C THR A 168 -11.16 -0.58 -10.48
N GLY A 169 -10.36 -1.40 -11.16
CA GLY A 169 -8.91 -1.27 -11.07
C GLY A 169 -8.39 -1.71 -9.71
N GLY A 170 -7.07 -1.73 -9.54
CA GLY A 170 -6.40 -2.21 -8.33
C GLY A 170 -5.00 -1.60 -8.17
N SER A 171 -4.36 -1.99 -7.10
CA SER A 171 -4.72 -2.97 -6.07
C SER A 171 -5.56 -2.41 -4.92
N SER A 172 -5.75 -1.08 -4.77
CA SER A 172 -6.64 -0.48 -3.76
C SER A 172 -8.11 -0.47 -4.21
N ALA A 173 -8.57 -1.62 -4.72
CA ALA A 173 -9.85 -1.80 -5.38
C ALA A 173 -11.05 -1.45 -4.47
N GLY A 174 -11.12 -2.08 -3.30
CA GLY A 174 -12.18 -1.81 -2.33
C GLY A 174 -12.14 -0.40 -1.76
N SER A 175 -10.94 0.17 -1.54
CA SER A 175 -10.79 1.55 -1.07
C SER A 175 -11.46 2.55 -2.01
N ALA A 176 -11.19 2.45 -3.32
CA ALA A 176 -11.80 3.34 -4.31
C ALA A 176 -13.29 3.08 -4.50
N ALA A 177 -13.70 1.80 -4.52
CA ALA A 177 -15.10 1.43 -4.67
C ALA A 177 -15.98 1.98 -3.53
N LEU A 178 -15.54 1.87 -2.29
CA LEU A 178 -16.29 2.32 -1.11
C LEU A 178 -16.42 3.84 -1.06
N VAL A 179 -15.37 4.58 -1.42
CA VAL A 179 -15.43 6.03 -1.53
C VAL A 179 -16.36 6.46 -2.66
N ALA A 180 -16.25 5.84 -3.84
CA ALA A 180 -17.10 6.15 -4.99
C ALA A 180 -18.58 5.82 -4.77
N ALA A 181 -18.87 4.77 -3.98
CA ALA A 181 -20.22 4.41 -3.58
C ALA A 181 -20.78 5.31 -2.46
N GLY A 182 -19.98 6.18 -1.87
CA GLY A 182 -20.38 7.03 -0.75
C GLY A 182 -20.59 6.27 0.57
N GLU A 183 -20.04 5.07 0.70
CA GLU A 183 -20.12 4.28 1.94
C GLU A 183 -19.14 4.78 3.02
N VAL A 184 -18.08 5.46 2.61
CA VAL A 184 -17.10 6.09 3.50
C VAL A 184 -16.67 7.45 2.94
N ASP A 185 -16.25 8.37 3.81
CA ASP A 185 -15.76 9.69 3.39
C ASP A 185 -14.39 9.59 2.72
N MET A 186 -13.50 8.76 3.26
CA MET A 186 -12.09 8.68 2.89
C MET A 186 -11.57 7.25 2.94
N ALA A 187 -10.49 6.99 2.23
CA ALA A 187 -9.78 5.71 2.30
C ALA A 187 -8.26 5.91 2.26
N ILE A 188 -7.53 4.97 2.87
CA ILE A 188 -6.11 4.77 2.63
C ILE A 188 -5.94 3.74 1.53
N GLY A 189 -5.14 4.08 0.53
CA GLY A 189 -4.65 3.19 -0.51
C GLY A 189 -3.13 2.99 -0.43
N GLY A 190 -2.63 1.99 -1.15
CA GLY A 190 -1.19 1.77 -1.37
C GLY A 190 -0.89 1.74 -2.86
N ASP A 191 0.27 2.28 -3.30
CA ASP A 191 0.65 2.43 -4.72
C ASP A 191 2.13 2.10 -4.92
N GLN A 192 2.41 1.13 -5.74
CA GLN A 192 3.74 0.72 -6.16
C GLN A 192 3.94 0.83 -7.69
N GLY A 193 2.84 0.80 -8.43
CA GLY A 193 2.84 0.89 -9.90
C GLY A 193 1.55 1.51 -10.44
N GLY A 194 0.78 2.20 -9.57
CA GLY A 194 -0.50 2.80 -9.94
C GLY A 194 -1.64 2.47 -8.98
N SER A 195 -1.40 1.69 -7.92
CA SER A 195 -2.48 1.07 -7.13
C SER A 195 -3.30 2.01 -6.23
N ILE A 196 -3.01 3.32 -6.17
CA ILE A 196 -3.92 4.38 -5.75
C ILE A 196 -4.58 4.99 -6.98
N ARG A 197 -3.78 5.33 -7.99
CA ARG A 197 -4.16 6.13 -9.16
C ARG A 197 -5.07 5.37 -10.12
N ILE A 198 -4.79 4.09 -10.39
CA ILE A 198 -5.60 3.24 -11.27
C ILE A 198 -7.05 3.12 -10.74
N PRO A 199 -7.26 2.61 -9.50
CA PRO A 199 -8.63 2.47 -9.01
C PRO A 199 -9.33 3.80 -8.82
N SER A 200 -8.61 4.88 -8.48
CA SER A 200 -9.20 6.21 -8.41
C SER A 200 -9.67 6.72 -9.76
N CYS A 201 -8.88 6.52 -10.82
CA CYS A 201 -9.27 6.86 -12.17
C CYS A 201 -10.52 6.08 -12.63
N TRP A 202 -10.56 4.77 -12.38
CA TRP A 202 -11.64 3.92 -12.87
C TRP A 202 -12.91 4.01 -12.03
N CYS A 203 -12.82 4.46 -10.77
CA CYS A 203 -13.96 4.71 -9.89
C CYS A 203 -14.34 6.19 -9.77
N GLY A 204 -13.69 7.10 -10.48
CA GLY A 204 -14.02 8.53 -10.47
C GLY A 204 -13.78 9.20 -9.10
N THR A 205 -12.74 8.81 -8.39
CA THR A 205 -12.32 9.38 -7.11
C THR A 205 -11.00 10.17 -7.26
N TYR A 206 -10.65 10.97 -6.26
CA TYR A 206 -9.35 11.62 -6.17
C TYR A 206 -8.39 10.71 -5.41
N GLY A 207 -7.35 10.22 -6.10
CA GLY A 207 -6.30 9.41 -5.51
C GLY A 207 -4.94 10.06 -5.67
N LEU A 208 -4.24 10.29 -4.57
CA LEU A 208 -2.94 10.93 -4.59
C LEU A 208 -1.85 9.97 -4.11
N LYS A 209 -0.92 9.65 -5.00
CA LYS A 209 0.33 8.99 -4.66
C LYS A 209 1.34 10.07 -4.24
N PRO A 210 1.68 10.18 -2.96
CA PRO A 210 2.61 11.21 -2.49
C PRO A 210 4.03 11.00 -3.02
N THR A 211 4.91 11.95 -2.76
CA THR A 211 6.36 11.77 -2.91
C THR A 211 6.84 10.61 -2.04
N HIS A 212 7.81 9.83 -2.53
CA HIS A 212 8.37 8.70 -1.79
C HIS A 212 8.87 9.13 -0.40
N GLY A 213 8.48 8.39 0.64
CA GLY A 213 8.80 8.68 2.03
C GLY A 213 8.01 9.83 2.67
N LEU A 214 7.18 10.59 1.95
CA LEU A 214 6.38 11.67 2.56
C LEU A 214 5.38 11.12 3.58
N VAL A 215 4.72 10.01 3.27
CA VAL A 215 3.86 9.27 4.18
C VAL A 215 4.61 8.01 4.63
N PRO A 216 4.70 7.74 5.95
CA PRO A 216 5.39 6.55 6.44
C PRO A 216 4.65 5.28 6.03
N TYR A 217 5.43 4.24 5.72
CA TYR A 217 4.92 2.91 5.38
C TYR A 217 4.92 1.95 6.57
N THR A 218 5.31 2.41 7.75
CA THR A 218 5.34 1.64 9.00
C THR A 218 3.99 0.99 9.28
N GLY A 219 4.00 -0.33 9.41
CA GLY A 219 2.80 -1.14 9.64
C GLY A 219 2.02 -1.48 8.37
N ALA A 220 2.62 -1.36 7.18
CA ALA A 220 2.02 -1.84 5.93
C ALA A 220 2.85 -2.98 5.33
N PHE A 221 2.18 -3.98 4.76
CA PHE A 221 2.85 -5.07 4.03
C PHE A 221 3.49 -4.54 2.76
N PRO A 222 4.82 -4.72 2.57
CA PRO A 222 5.54 -4.18 1.43
C PRO A 222 5.44 -5.10 0.21
N ILE A 223 5.58 -4.48 -0.97
CA ILE A 223 5.93 -5.18 -2.22
C ILE A 223 7.43 -5.00 -2.47
N GLU A 224 7.87 -3.72 -2.49
CA GLU A 224 9.27 -3.35 -2.67
C GLU A 224 9.50 -1.95 -2.07
N ILE A 225 10.47 -1.83 -1.18
CA ILE A 225 10.65 -0.65 -0.32
C ILE A 225 10.97 0.64 -1.07
N THR A 226 11.53 0.56 -2.28
CA THR A 226 11.88 1.75 -3.07
C THR A 226 10.71 2.32 -3.87
N ILE A 227 9.60 1.55 -4.00
CA ILE A 227 8.41 1.96 -4.73
C ILE A 227 7.12 1.94 -3.90
N ASP A 228 7.18 1.48 -2.66
CA ASP A 228 6.02 1.41 -1.77
C ASP A 228 5.57 2.81 -1.31
N HIS A 229 4.28 3.12 -1.50
CA HIS A 229 3.64 4.36 -1.06
C HIS A 229 2.30 4.07 -0.39
N LEU A 230 1.93 4.88 0.61
CA LEU A 230 0.56 5.02 1.10
C LEU A 230 0.05 6.42 0.77
N GLY A 231 -1.25 6.54 0.54
CA GLY A 231 -1.84 7.84 0.26
C GLY A 231 -3.37 7.83 0.29
N PRO A 232 -3.99 9.03 0.20
CA PRO A 232 -5.42 9.20 0.29
C PRO A 232 -6.15 8.81 -1.01
N ILE A 233 -7.38 8.27 -0.83
CA ILE A 233 -8.40 8.13 -1.86
C ILE A 233 -9.69 8.76 -1.30
N THR A 234 -10.27 9.74 -2.00
CA THR A 234 -11.39 10.55 -1.50
C THR A 234 -12.34 10.98 -2.62
N ALA A 235 -13.53 11.44 -2.24
CA ALA A 235 -14.52 11.95 -3.19
C ALA A 235 -14.27 13.42 -3.60
N THR A 236 -13.44 14.16 -2.84
CA THR A 236 -13.15 15.58 -3.10
C THR A 236 -11.67 15.90 -2.96
N THR A 237 -11.19 16.91 -3.69
CA THR A 237 -9.82 17.41 -3.57
C THR A 237 -9.54 17.94 -2.16
N ALA A 238 -10.52 18.59 -1.53
CA ALA A 238 -10.38 19.12 -0.17
C ALA A 238 -10.13 18.00 0.85
N ASP A 239 -10.89 16.91 0.78
CA ASP A 239 -10.69 15.74 1.64
C ASP A 239 -9.35 15.03 1.33
N CYS A 240 -8.91 15.04 0.07
CA CYS A 240 -7.62 14.49 -0.33
C CYS A 240 -6.47 15.27 0.32
N ALA A 241 -6.50 16.61 0.25
CA ALA A 241 -5.52 17.46 0.88
C ALA A 241 -5.53 17.32 2.41
N LEU A 242 -6.72 17.27 3.01
CA LEU A 242 -6.90 17.12 4.45
C LEU A 242 -6.35 15.79 4.97
N LEU A 243 -6.68 14.68 4.31
CA LEU A 243 -6.18 13.38 4.71
C LEU A 243 -4.66 13.28 4.52
N LEU A 244 -4.12 13.83 3.41
CA LEU A 244 -2.67 13.89 3.22
C LEU A 244 -1.98 14.68 4.34
N GLU A 245 -2.53 15.84 4.73
CA GLU A 245 -1.98 16.68 5.79
C GLU A 245 -1.91 15.94 7.13
N VAL A 246 -2.90 15.11 7.42
CA VAL A 246 -2.94 14.28 8.64
C VAL A 246 -1.91 13.15 8.60
N ILE A 247 -1.77 12.44 7.47
CA ILE A 247 -0.95 11.22 7.42
C ILE A 247 0.52 11.48 7.06
N ALA A 248 0.86 12.64 6.48
CA ALA A 248 2.22 12.98 6.06
C ALA A 248 3.17 13.27 7.24
N GLY A 249 4.46 13.14 6.98
CA GLY A 249 5.52 13.52 7.94
C GLY A 249 6.26 12.32 8.52
N LYS A 250 7.44 12.61 9.08
CA LYS A 250 8.34 11.61 9.63
C LYS A 250 7.77 10.96 10.89
N ASP A 251 7.84 9.63 11.00
CA ASP A 251 7.44 8.88 12.20
C ASP A 251 8.62 8.38 13.06
N GLY A 252 9.83 8.43 12.52
CA GLY A 252 11.02 7.93 13.21
C GLY A 252 11.19 6.41 13.18
N LEU A 253 10.30 5.70 12.50
CA LEU A 253 10.28 4.23 12.39
C LEU A 253 10.54 3.76 10.97
N ASP A 254 10.02 4.49 9.96
CA ASP A 254 10.24 4.16 8.56
C ASP A 254 11.65 4.60 8.11
N PRO A 255 12.55 3.66 7.82
CA PRO A 255 13.94 3.97 7.45
C PRO A 255 14.07 4.70 6.10
N ARG A 256 12.99 4.79 5.31
CA ARG A 256 12.98 5.44 4.00
C ARG A 256 12.77 6.96 4.09
N GLN A 257 12.47 7.48 5.30
CA GLN A 257 12.17 8.89 5.54
C GLN A 257 13.43 9.68 5.91
N TYR A 258 14.10 10.27 4.92
CA TYR A 258 15.35 11.05 5.15
C TYR A 258 15.05 12.52 5.48
N ASP A 259 14.69 13.33 4.49
CA ASP A 259 14.43 14.78 4.61
C ASP A 259 12.96 15.08 4.27
N VAL A 260 12.06 14.61 5.12
CA VAL A 260 10.62 14.77 4.91
C VAL A 260 10.20 16.16 5.35
N LYS A 261 9.63 16.93 4.41
CA LYS A 261 9.00 18.23 4.65
C LYS A 261 7.51 18.12 4.38
N THR A 262 6.72 18.61 5.31
CA THR A 262 5.26 18.70 5.19
C THR A 262 4.84 20.15 4.99
N GLU A 263 3.73 20.32 4.31
CA GLU A 263 3.12 21.61 4.02
C GLU A 263 1.67 21.61 4.54
N ALA A 264 1.06 22.77 4.65
CA ALA A 264 -0.37 22.91 4.89
C ALA A 264 -1.13 22.74 3.56
N TYR A 265 -1.29 21.48 3.11
CA TYR A 265 -1.85 21.16 1.79
C TYR A 265 -3.26 21.70 1.58
N THR A 266 -4.06 21.78 2.64
CA THR A 266 -5.41 22.36 2.61
C THR A 266 -5.39 23.86 2.24
N GLN A 267 -4.34 24.58 2.63
CA GLN A 267 -4.17 26.01 2.32
C GLN A 267 -3.74 26.25 0.87
N ALA A 268 -3.20 25.23 0.18
CA ALA A 268 -2.82 25.34 -1.22
C ALA A 268 -4.03 25.34 -2.18
N LEU A 269 -5.23 25.03 -1.69
CA LEU A 269 -6.46 25.00 -2.49
C LEU A 269 -7.04 26.41 -2.66
N SER A 270 -6.26 27.32 -3.25
CA SER A 270 -6.66 28.72 -3.49
C SER A 270 -7.70 28.88 -4.60
N GLY A 271 -7.76 27.93 -5.53
CA GLY A 271 -8.54 28.03 -6.77
C GLY A 271 -7.87 28.88 -7.86
N ASP A 272 -6.81 29.60 -7.55
CA ASP A 272 -6.00 30.33 -8.52
C ASP A 272 -4.90 29.42 -9.08
N ILE A 273 -4.90 29.23 -10.40
CA ILE A 273 -3.93 28.40 -11.12
C ILE A 273 -3.16 29.17 -12.19
N SER A 274 -3.25 30.49 -12.16
CA SER A 274 -2.63 31.36 -13.17
C SER A 274 -1.11 31.23 -13.27
N ASP A 275 -0.45 30.88 -12.16
CA ASP A 275 1.01 30.66 -12.10
C ASP A 275 1.42 29.23 -12.48
N LEU A 276 0.47 28.31 -12.69
CA LEU A 276 0.79 26.93 -13.00
C LEU A 276 1.24 26.75 -14.44
N ARG A 277 2.25 25.89 -14.61
CA ARG A 277 2.72 25.43 -15.91
C ARG A 277 2.47 23.93 -16.00
N ILE A 278 1.64 23.52 -16.96
CA ILE A 278 1.19 22.13 -17.15
C ILE A 278 1.77 21.59 -18.45
N GLY A 279 2.54 20.52 -18.38
CA GLY A 279 3.08 19.80 -19.53
C GLY A 279 2.22 18.59 -19.87
N ILE A 280 1.83 18.46 -21.14
CA ILE A 280 1.22 17.25 -21.68
C ILE A 280 2.35 16.39 -22.22
N VAL A 281 2.62 15.25 -21.56
CA VAL A 281 3.68 14.32 -21.97
C VAL A 281 3.21 13.55 -23.20
N GLU A 282 3.82 13.82 -24.36
CA GLU A 282 3.39 13.24 -25.64
C GLU A 282 3.47 11.71 -25.65
N GLU A 283 4.50 11.13 -25.03
CA GLU A 283 4.72 9.68 -24.93
C GLU A 283 3.69 8.97 -24.05
N GLY A 284 2.86 9.71 -23.31
CA GLY A 284 1.77 9.18 -22.49
C GLY A 284 0.51 8.80 -23.27
N PHE A 285 0.44 9.12 -24.58
CA PHE A 285 -0.75 8.96 -25.43
C PHE A 285 -0.51 8.06 -26.62
N GLY A 286 -1.60 7.57 -27.21
CA GLY A 286 -1.55 6.83 -28.48
C GLY A 286 -0.92 5.45 -28.39
N TRP A 287 -0.92 4.82 -27.22
CA TRP A 287 -0.45 3.45 -27.06
C TRP A 287 -1.39 2.48 -27.78
N ALA A 288 -0.86 1.34 -28.25
CA ALA A 288 -1.64 0.37 -29.03
C ALA A 288 -2.89 -0.17 -28.33
N ASN A 289 -2.89 -0.14 -26.98
CA ASN A 289 -4.00 -0.54 -26.13
C ASN A 289 -4.71 0.63 -25.44
N SER A 290 -4.45 1.88 -25.87
CA SER A 290 -5.11 3.08 -25.37
C SER A 290 -6.50 3.22 -26.02
N GLU A 291 -7.48 3.66 -25.24
CA GLU A 291 -8.80 4.01 -25.74
C GLU A 291 -8.81 5.49 -26.15
N ALA A 292 -9.24 5.77 -27.39
CA ALA A 292 -9.14 7.12 -27.97
C ALA A 292 -9.99 8.16 -27.24
N ASP A 293 -11.09 7.77 -26.65
CA ASP A 293 -11.96 8.64 -25.84
C ASP A 293 -11.34 8.99 -24.49
N VAL A 294 -10.56 8.09 -23.89
CA VAL A 294 -9.76 8.37 -22.69
C VAL A 294 -8.66 9.40 -23.02
N ASP A 295 -7.89 9.16 -24.08
CA ASP A 295 -6.86 10.10 -24.55
C ASP A 295 -7.47 11.50 -24.82
N ALA A 296 -8.62 11.54 -25.49
CA ALA A 296 -9.33 12.78 -25.78
C ALA A 296 -9.81 13.49 -24.51
N SER A 297 -10.33 12.76 -23.53
CA SER A 297 -10.81 13.30 -22.26
C SER A 297 -9.67 13.93 -21.44
N VAL A 298 -8.50 13.30 -21.40
CA VAL A 298 -7.31 13.84 -20.71
C VAL A 298 -6.82 15.13 -21.38
N ARG A 299 -6.80 15.17 -22.73
CA ARG A 299 -6.43 16.39 -23.47
C ARG A 299 -7.44 17.51 -23.23
N ALA A 300 -8.74 17.20 -23.25
CA ALA A 300 -9.79 18.18 -22.97
C ALA A 300 -9.71 18.75 -21.54
N ALA A 301 -9.29 17.94 -20.55
CA ALA A 301 -9.02 18.44 -19.20
C ALA A 301 -7.85 19.44 -19.18
N ALA A 302 -6.79 19.19 -19.96
CA ALA A 302 -5.68 20.13 -20.09
C ALA A 302 -6.12 21.47 -20.71
N ASP A 303 -7.01 21.43 -21.72
CA ASP A 303 -7.58 22.65 -22.32
C ASP A 303 -8.41 23.45 -21.31
N GLN A 304 -9.13 22.78 -20.39
CA GLN A 304 -9.83 23.45 -19.30
C GLN A 304 -8.89 24.18 -18.34
N PHE A 305 -7.74 23.60 -18.01
CA PHE A 305 -6.72 24.30 -17.21
C PHE A 305 -6.19 25.55 -17.91
N ALA A 306 -5.98 25.49 -19.22
CA ALA A 306 -5.61 26.66 -20.00
C ALA A 306 -6.70 27.77 -19.96
N ALA A 307 -7.97 27.38 -20.08
CA ALA A 307 -9.09 28.31 -19.96
C ALA A 307 -9.22 28.96 -18.57
N LEU A 308 -8.75 28.29 -17.53
CA LEU A 308 -8.70 28.76 -16.14
C LEU A 308 -7.44 29.60 -15.85
N GLY A 309 -6.55 29.82 -16.83
CA GLY A 309 -5.42 30.72 -16.73
C GLY A 309 -4.05 30.04 -16.59
N ALA A 310 -3.97 28.73 -16.51
CA ALA A 310 -2.70 28.01 -16.48
C ALA A 310 -1.99 28.06 -17.85
N THR A 311 -0.65 28.01 -17.85
CA THR A 311 0.13 27.83 -19.08
C THR A 311 0.22 26.33 -19.39
N VAL A 312 -0.39 25.89 -20.50
CA VAL A 312 -0.41 24.47 -20.91
C VAL A 312 0.39 24.30 -22.19
N GLY A 313 1.21 23.26 -22.30
CA GLY A 313 1.99 22.96 -23.50
C GLY A 313 2.41 21.49 -23.58
N ALA A 314 2.72 21.03 -24.79
CA ALA A 314 3.28 19.71 -25.01
C ALA A 314 4.72 19.64 -24.51
N VAL A 315 5.10 18.49 -23.94
CA VAL A 315 6.48 18.18 -23.53
C VAL A 315 6.81 16.74 -23.96
N SER A 316 8.05 16.53 -24.39
CA SER A 316 8.54 15.20 -24.73
C SER A 316 9.44 14.69 -23.60
N ILE A 317 9.17 13.48 -23.10
CA ILE A 317 9.96 12.78 -22.08
C ILE A 317 10.17 11.33 -22.59
N PRO A 318 11.12 11.08 -23.50
CA PRO A 318 11.31 9.76 -24.12
C PRO A 318 11.50 8.61 -23.12
N MET A 319 12.11 8.88 -21.96
CA MET A 319 12.28 7.90 -20.87
C MET A 319 10.93 7.38 -20.32
N HIS A 320 9.82 8.10 -20.58
CA HIS A 320 8.49 7.61 -20.20
C HIS A 320 8.16 6.25 -20.81
N LEU A 321 8.67 5.97 -22.02
CA LEU A 321 8.48 4.69 -22.72
C LEU A 321 9.19 3.52 -22.02
N ASP A 322 10.26 3.79 -21.28
CA ASP A 322 11.04 2.78 -20.54
C ASP A 322 10.43 2.47 -19.15
N GLY A 323 9.46 3.27 -18.72
CA GLY A 323 8.92 3.21 -17.36
C GLY A 323 8.38 1.83 -16.97
N GLN A 324 7.71 1.13 -17.90
CA GLN A 324 7.17 -0.20 -17.63
C GLN A 324 8.29 -1.24 -17.49
N ALA A 325 9.33 -1.18 -18.32
CA ALA A 325 10.46 -2.11 -18.24
C ALA A 325 11.22 -1.94 -16.92
N ILE A 326 11.49 -0.68 -16.54
CA ILE A 326 12.16 -0.33 -15.27
C ILE A 326 11.32 -0.81 -14.09
N TRP A 327 10.02 -0.51 -14.09
CA TRP A 327 9.12 -0.93 -13.01
C TRP A 327 9.04 -2.45 -12.90
N THR A 328 8.95 -3.17 -14.03
CA THR A 328 8.86 -4.64 -14.03
C THR A 328 10.09 -5.26 -13.38
N GLY A 329 11.29 -4.79 -13.70
CA GLY A 329 12.52 -5.26 -13.07
C GLY A 329 12.52 -5.03 -11.56
N ILE A 330 12.22 -3.81 -11.12
CA ILE A 330 12.18 -3.46 -9.69
C ILE A 330 11.10 -4.28 -8.95
N ALA A 331 9.88 -4.33 -9.50
CA ALA A 331 8.75 -4.95 -8.81
C ALA A 331 8.89 -6.49 -8.72
N THR A 332 9.30 -7.16 -9.81
CA THR A 332 9.42 -8.62 -9.79
C THR A 332 10.58 -9.11 -8.95
N GLU A 333 11.74 -8.47 -9.03
CA GLU A 333 12.91 -8.82 -8.21
C GLU A 333 12.63 -8.48 -6.73
N GLY A 334 12.10 -7.27 -6.47
CA GLY A 334 11.78 -6.81 -5.13
C GLY A 334 10.70 -7.65 -4.47
N ALA A 335 9.60 -7.95 -5.17
CA ALA A 335 8.54 -8.82 -4.65
C ALA A 335 9.08 -10.22 -4.34
N THR A 336 9.93 -10.79 -5.20
CA THR A 336 10.58 -12.08 -4.93
C THR A 336 11.39 -12.02 -3.64
N MET A 337 12.20 -10.98 -3.46
CA MET A 337 13.06 -10.85 -2.28
C MET A 337 12.28 -10.57 -1.01
N LEU A 338 11.28 -9.67 -1.04
CA LEU A 338 10.57 -9.26 0.16
C LEU A 338 9.39 -10.18 0.50
N MET A 339 8.58 -10.55 -0.49
CA MET A 339 7.35 -11.31 -0.25
C MET A 339 7.63 -12.80 -0.14
N VAL A 340 8.42 -13.36 -1.06
CA VAL A 340 8.67 -14.80 -1.13
C VAL A 340 9.84 -15.20 -0.23
N LYS A 341 11.02 -14.62 -0.40
CA LYS A 341 12.23 -15.00 0.33
C LYS A 341 12.31 -14.35 1.71
N GLY A 342 11.83 -13.13 1.88
CA GLY A 342 11.95 -12.34 3.11
C GLY A 342 10.72 -12.40 4.02
N ASN A 343 9.70 -13.20 3.71
CA ASN A 343 8.46 -13.30 4.49
C ASN A 343 7.89 -11.91 4.87
N SER A 344 7.79 -11.01 3.89
CA SER A 344 7.30 -9.64 4.09
C SER A 344 8.01 -8.90 5.23
N MET A 345 9.35 -8.95 5.24
CA MET A 345 10.20 -8.27 6.22
C MET A 345 9.92 -8.68 7.68
N GLY A 346 9.63 -9.95 7.91
CA GLY A 346 9.42 -10.50 9.23
C GLY A 346 7.97 -10.47 9.73
N HIS A 347 7.03 -9.91 8.99
CA HIS A 347 5.60 -10.08 9.32
C HIS A 347 5.16 -11.53 9.23
N GLY A 348 5.83 -12.33 8.39
CA GLY A 348 5.57 -13.76 8.21
C GLY A 348 4.19 -14.07 7.66
N TYR A 349 4.11 -15.06 6.80
CA TYR A 349 2.81 -15.54 6.32
C TYR A 349 2.32 -16.67 7.22
N VAL A 350 1.06 -16.57 7.67
CA VAL A 350 0.42 -17.59 8.54
C VAL A 350 0.29 -18.91 7.80
N ASN A 351 0.04 -18.85 6.51
CA ASN A 351 -0.11 -19.98 5.60
C ASN A 351 0.90 -19.86 4.46
N GLY A 352 2.21 -19.88 4.76
CA GLY A 352 3.27 -19.67 3.80
C GLY A 352 3.31 -20.66 2.63
N ASP A 353 2.72 -21.85 2.80
CA ASP A 353 2.50 -22.86 1.77
C ASP A 353 1.49 -22.44 0.68
N ARG A 354 0.72 -21.37 0.92
CA ARG A 354 -0.26 -20.81 -0.03
C ARG A 354 0.25 -19.61 -0.81
N ILE A 355 1.52 -19.23 -0.67
CA ILE A 355 2.12 -18.20 -1.50
C ILE A 355 2.30 -18.78 -2.90
N PRO A 356 1.76 -18.12 -3.96
CA PRO A 356 1.80 -18.61 -5.33
C PRO A 356 3.21 -18.65 -5.91
#